data_5eebb330e5719de8874131344bfbefac
#
_entry.id   5eebb330e5719de8874131344bfbefac
#
_cell.length_a   1.000
_cell.length_b   1.000
_cell.length_c   1.000
_cell.angle_alpha   90.00
_cell.angle_beta   90.00
_cell.angle_gamma   90.00
#
_symmetry.space_group_name_H-M   'P 1'
#
loop_
_entity.id
_entity.type
_entity.pdbx_description
1 polymer ?
#
loop_
_entity_poly.entity_id
_entity_poly.type
_entity_poly.pdbx_seq_one_letter_code
_entity_poly.pdbx_strand_id
1 'polypeptide(L)'
;FKSLSADLNPEADPILVQIGGLIRTSTLMKINSQKRWKPLLERIRLSEDTLNIEIRAEGHTDDKPIPMNSNFRNNWELSSARALNLVQRLSELAEMDQHYFSALGYGEFRPKVDIKNIKDRSLLEEARAQNRRVEIYFDAFIRSKNESIENI
;
A
#
# COMPACT_ATOMS: atom_id res chain seq x y z
N PHE A 1 7.47 5.50 10.58
CA PHE A 1 8.85 5.06 10.27
C PHE A 1 9.87 6.07 10.77
N LYS A 2 10.97 5.59 11.32
CA LYS A 2 12.13 6.45 11.61
C LYS A 2 12.80 6.92 10.32
N SER A 3 13.52 8.03 10.39
CA SER A 3 14.31 8.49 9.24
C SER A 3 15.31 7.40 8.84
N LEU A 4 15.49 7.17 7.52
CA LEU A 4 16.42 6.17 6.94
C LEU A 4 16.19 4.71 7.38
N SER A 5 15.04 4.38 7.97
CA SER A 5 14.67 3.00 8.30
C SER A 5 13.40 2.58 7.55
N ALA A 6 13.37 1.33 7.15
CA ALA A 6 12.19 0.64 6.65
C ALA A 6 11.47 -0.18 7.73
N ASP A 7 12.01 -0.20 8.95
CA ASP A 7 11.41 -0.96 10.05
C ASP A 7 10.12 -0.30 10.53
N LEU A 8 9.09 -1.11 10.68
CA LEU A 8 7.85 -0.70 11.30
C LEU A 8 8.07 -0.44 12.80
N ASN A 9 7.49 0.65 13.31
CA ASN A 9 7.46 0.85 14.75
C ASN A 9 6.51 -0.22 15.35
N PRO A 10 6.93 -0.98 16.36
CA PRO A 10 6.05 -1.95 17.03
C PRO A 10 4.74 -1.37 17.56
N GLU A 11 4.72 -0.07 17.87
CA GLU A 11 3.49 0.66 18.25
C GLU A 11 2.44 0.70 17.14
N ALA A 12 2.81 0.40 15.89
CA ALA A 12 1.87 0.32 14.79
C ALA A 12 1.07 -1.00 14.77
N ASP A 13 1.55 -2.07 15.41
CA ASP A 13 0.91 -3.38 15.39
C ASP A 13 -0.57 -3.36 15.80
N PRO A 14 -0.99 -2.69 16.90
CA PRO A 14 -2.41 -2.64 17.26
C PRO A 14 -3.28 -1.99 16.18
N ILE A 15 -2.73 -0.99 15.47
CA ILE A 15 -3.43 -0.32 14.37
C ILE A 15 -3.51 -1.25 13.16
N LEU A 16 -2.43 -1.96 12.84
CA LEU A 16 -2.41 -2.92 11.75
C LEU A 16 -3.36 -4.09 11.98
N VAL A 17 -3.48 -4.58 13.22
CA VAL A 17 -4.49 -5.59 13.60
C VAL A 17 -5.90 -5.08 13.35
N GLN A 18 -6.21 -3.83 13.71
CA GLN A 18 -7.52 -3.23 13.46
C GLN A 18 -7.77 -3.08 11.96
N ILE A 19 -6.80 -2.56 11.18
CA ILE A 19 -6.91 -2.43 9.72
C ILE A 19 -7.13 -3.82 9.09
N GLY A 20 -6.35 -4.82 9.46
CA GLY A 20 -6.51 -6.18 8.96
C GLY A 20 -7.90 -6.77 9.28
N GLY A 21 -8.40 -6.54 10.48
CA GLY A 21 -9.75 -6.92 10.88
C GLY A 21 -10.83 -6.25 10.01
N LEU A 22 -10.71 -4.95 9.77
CA LEU A 22 -11.63 -4.19 8.92
C LEU A 22 -11.62 -4.70 7.47
N ILE A 23 -10.43 -4.95 6.90
CA ILE A 23 -10.29 -5.48 5.54
C ILE A 23 -10.95 -6.85 5.47
N ARG A 24 -10.58 -7.80 6.35
CA ARG A 24 -11.08 -9.17 6.37
C ARG A 24 -12.60 -9.24 6.55
N THR A 25 -13.19 -8.33 7.32
CA THR A 25 -14.64 -8.28 7.54
C THR A 25 -15.39 -7.44 6.51
N SER A 26 -14.68 -6.77 5.59
CA SER A 26 -15.28 -5.93 4.58
C SER A 26 -16.23 -6.68 3.65
N THR A 27 -17.14 -5.94 3.06
CA THR A 27 -18.08 -6.48 2.05
C THR A 27 -17.34 -7.05 0.84
N LEU A 28 -16.21 -6.44 0.44
CA LEU A 28 -15.43 -6.88 -0.73
C LEU A 28 -14.82 -8.27 -0.50
N MET A 29 -14.20 -8.49 0.67
CA MET A 29 -13.63 -9.81 0.99
C MET A 29 -14.71 -10.91 1.11
N LYS A 30 -15.94 -10.53 1.43
CA LYS A 30 -17.08 -11.45 1.58
C LYS A 30 -18.02 -11.46 0.37
N ILE A 31 -17.62 -10.86 -0.75
CA ILE A 31 -18.49 -10.65 -1.91
C ILE A 31 -19.09 -11.96 -2.42
N ASN A 32 -18.30 -13.04 -2.45
CA ASN A 32 -18.73 -14.37 -2.92
C ASN A 32 -19.78 -15.02 -2.01
N SER A 33 -19.87 -14.64 -0.74
CA SER A 33 -20.81 -15.20 0.22
C SER A 33 -22.14 -14.44 0.29
N GLN A 34 -22.23 -13.26 -0.30
CA GLN A 34 -23.41 -12.39 -0.19
C GLN A 34 -24.36 -12.56 -1.37
N LYS A 35 -25.59 -12.97 -1.11
CA LYS A 35 -26.64 -13.20 -2.13
C LYS A 35 -26.87 -12.02 -3.07
N ARG A 36 -26.77 -10.78 -2.59
CA ARG A 36 -27.00 -9.55 -3.38
C ARG A 36 -26.03 -9.37 -4.54
N TRP A 37 -24.83 -9.96 -4.45
CA TRP A 37 -23.79 -9.83 -5.47
C TRP A 37 -23.81 -10.97 -6.52
N LYS A 38 -24.60 -12.02 -6.28
CA LYS A 38 -24.69 -13.17 -7.24
C LYS A 38 -24.95 -12.76 -8.67
N PRO A 39 -25.92 -11.85 -9.00
CA PRO A 39 -26.16 -11.45 -10.39
C PRO A 39 -24.93 -10.77 -11.03
N LEU A 40 -24.19 -9.95 -10.28
CA LEU A 40 -22.98 -9.30 -10.77
C LEU A 40 -21.88 -10.31 -11.03
N LEU A 41 -21.62 -11.19 -10.06
CA LEU A 41 -20.60 -12.24 -10.18
C LEU A 41 -20.88 -13.21 -11.33
N GLU A 42 -22.16 -13.55 -11.56
CA GLU A 42 -22.59 -14.35 -12.69
C GLU A 42 -22.27 -13.65 -14.03
N ARG A 43 -22.56 -12.35 -14.15
CA ARG A 43 -22.24 -11.59 -15.37
C ARG A 43 -20.74 -11.54 -15.62
N ILE A 44 -19.92 -11.30 -14.57
CA ILE A 44 -18.45 -11.31 -14.68
C ILE A 44 -17.99 -12.69 -15.17
N ARG A 45 -18.51 -13.76 -14.59
CA ARG A 45 -18.16 -15.13 -14.99
C ARG A 45 -18.54 -15.45 -16.43
N LEU A 46 -19.72 -14.99 -16.88
CA LEU A 46 -20.20 -15.22 -18.25
C LEU A 46 -19.40 -14.47 -19.31
N SER A 47 -18.82 -13.31 -18.96
CA SER A 47 -17.90 -12.56 -19.83
C SER A 47 -16.47 -13.08 -19.79
N GLU A 48 -16.22 -14.15 -19.05
CA GLU A 48 -14.88 -14.72 -18.82
C GLU A 48 -13.92 -13.73 -18.10
N ASP A 49 -14.45 -12.68 -17.50
CA ASP A 49 -13.72 -11.72 -16.73
C ASP A 49 -13.44 -12.21 -15.29
N THR A 50 -12.50 -11.57 -14.63
CA THR A 50 -12.14 -11.90 -13.26
C THR A 50 -12.27 -10.67 -12.36
N LEU A 51 -12.99 -10.82 -11.24
CA LEU A 51 -12.97 -9.83 -10.17
C LEU A 51 -11.70 -10.02 -9.33
N ASN A 52 -10.87 -8.99 -9.29
CA ASN A 52 -9.67 -8.94 -8.48
C ASN A 52 -9.87 -7.99 -7.31
N ILE A 53 -9.35 -8.38 -6.15
CA ILE A 53 -9.28 -7.57 -4.94
C ILE A 53 -7.81 -7.35 -4.64
N GLU A 54 -7.42 -6.10 -4.43
CA GLU A 54 -6.03 -5.73 -4.16
C GLU A 54 -5.95 -4.83 -2.94
N ILE A 55 -5.01 -5.13 -2.06
CA ILE A 55 -4.59 -4.28 -0.94
C ILE A 55 -3.22 -3.75 -1.29
N ARG A 56 -3.18 -2.49 -1.72
CA ARG A 56 -1.95 -1.85 -2.20
C ARG A 56 -1.34 -0.99 -1.11
N ALA A 57 -0.09 -1.25 -0.78
CA ALA A 57 0.73 -0.40 0.08
C ALA A 57 1.62 0.52 -0.77
N GLU A 58 1.53 1.82 -0.56
CA GLU A 58 2.33 2.84 -1.26
C GLU A 58 3.27 3.54 -0.27
N GLY A 59 4.57 3.28 -0.42
CA GLY A 59 5.61 3.85 0.41
C GLY A 59 6.12 5.20 -0.10
N HIS A 60 6.39 6.11 0.83
CA HIS A 60 6.89 7.45 0.56
C HIS A 60 8.02 7.82 1.51
N THR A 61 8.92 8.68 1.04
CA THR A 61 9.99 9.27 1.84
C THR A 61 9.84 10.79 1.94
N ASP A 62 10.65 11.40 2.78
CA ASP A 62 10.93 12.83 2.69
C ASP A 62 11.99 13.10 1.59
N ASP A 63 12.35 14.36 1.44
CA ASP A 63 13.31 14.87 0.45
C ASP A 63 14.79 14.70 0.85
N LYS A 64 15.07 14.13 2.03
CA LYS A 64 16.46 13.96 2.48
C LYS A 64 17.16 12.91 1.61
N PRO A 65 18.34 13.22 1.09
CA PRO A 65 19.12 12.23 0.33
C PRO A 65 19.55 11.08 1.22
N ILE A 66 19.59 9.88 0.65
CA ILE A 66 20.09 8.69 1.33
C ILE A 66 21.62 8.77 1.44
N PRO A 67 22.21 8.67 2.65
CA PRO A 67 23.65 8.63 2.82
C PRO A 67 24.30 7.42 2.15
N MET A 68 25.55 7.56 1.68
CA MET A 68 26.28 6.48 0.99
C MET A 68 26.51 5.22 1.84
N ASN A 69 26.54 5.37 3.17
CA ASN A 69 26.68 4.26 4.12
C ASN A 69 25.35 3.66 4.59
N SER A 70 24.26 4.01 3.95
CA SER A 70 22.93 3.44 4.23
C SER A 70 22.77 2.06 3.61
N ASN A 71 21.83 1.26 4.15
CA ASN A 71 21.41 0.00 3.55
C ASN A 71 20.58 0.20 2.25
N PHE A 72 20.19 1.42 1.95
CA PHE A 72 19.41 1.79 0.76
C PHE A 72 20.21 2.73 -0.13
N ARG A 73 20.12 2.52 -1.44
CA ARG A 73 20.84 3.34 -2.44
C ARG A 73 20.17 4.69 -2.70
N ASN A 74 18.85 4.75 -2.57
CA ASN A 74 18.04 5.92 -2.88
C ASN A 74 16.66 5.85 -2.21
N ASN A 75 15.88 6.92 -2.34
CA ASN A 75 14.54 7.03 -1.77
C ASN A 75 13.52 6.08 -2.42
N TRP A 76 13.71 5.66 -3.66
CA TRP A 76 12.88 4.63 -4.29
C TRP A 76 13.00 3.28 -3.57
N GLU A 77 14.22 2.88 -3.31
CA GLU A 77 14.51 1.61 -2.63
C GLU A 77 14.00 1.61 -1.18
N LEU A 78 14.23 2.72 -0.45
CA LEU A 78 13.73 2.87 0.92
C LEU A 78 12.20 2.83 0.98
N SER A 79 11.52 3.55 0.07
CA SER A 79 10.05 3.59 0.05
C SER A 79 9.44 2.24 -0.32
N SER A 80 10.05 1.52 -1.27
CA SER A 80 9.61 0.17 -1.65
C SER A 80 9.78 -0.83 -0.49
N ALA A 81 10.90 -0.76 0.24
CA ALA A 81 11.14 -1.59 1.42
C ALA A 81 10.13 -1.32 2.53
N ARG A 82 9.75 -0.05 2.76
CA ARG A 82 8.69 0.30 3.72
C ARG A 82 7.35 -0.30 3.36
N ALA A 83 6.96 -0.19 2.09
CA ALA A 83 5.71 -0.77 1.60
C ALA A 83 5.71 -2.29 1.76
N LEU A 84 6.81 -2.96 1.39
CA LEU A 84 6.94 -4.41 1.51
C LEU A 84 6.88 -4.89 2.96
N ASN A 85 7.60 -4.23 3.87
CA ASN A 85 7.58 -4.58 5.30
C ASN A 85 6.17 -4.41 5.91
N LEU A 86 5.44 -3.37 5.48
CA LEU A 86 4.05 -3.20 5.90
C LEU A 86 3.17 -4.34 5.38
N VAL A 87 3.29 -4.70 4.10
CA VAL A 87 2.53 -5.81 3.50
C VAL A 87 2.77 -7.10 4.24
N GLN A 88 4.03 -7.46 4.48
CA GLN A 88 4.39 -8.67 5.23
C GLN A 88 3.75 -8.67 6.61
N ARG A 89 3.91 -7.58 7.36
CA ARG A 89 3.37 -7.48 8.70
C ARG A 89 1.84 -7.49 8.75
N LEU A 90 1.19 -6.78 7.83
CA LEU A 90 -0.27 -6.74 7.73
C LEU A 90 -0.84 -8.10 7.32
N SER A 91 -0.20 -8.79 6.37
CA SER A 91 -0.57 -10.15 5.96
C SER A 91 -0.54 -11.14 7.14
N GLU A 92 0.53 -11.10 7.95
CA GLU A 92 0.67 -11.92 9.16
C GLU A 92 -0.43 -11.62 10.19
N LEU A 93 -0.57 -10.34 10.58
CA LEU A 93 -1.52 -9.91 11.62
C LEU A 93 -2.98 -10.08 11.22
N ALA A 94 -3.29 -9.94 9.92
CA ALA A 94 -4.63 -10.12 9.38
C ALA A 94 -4.95 -11.59 9.05
N GLU A 95 -3.96 -12.49 9.10
CA GLU A 95 -4.08 -13.88 8.64
C GLU A 95 -4.61 -13.96 7.19
N MET A 96 -4.05 -13.12 6.32
CA MET A 96 -4.46 -12.98 4.92
C MET A 96 -3.35 -13.44 3.99
N ASP A 97 -3.74 -14.11 2.89
CA ASP A 97 -2.81 -14.54 1.85
C ASP A 97 -2.17 -13.34 1.14
N GLN A 98 -0.86 -13.45 0.90
CA GLN A 98 -0.08 -12.38 0.26
C GLN A 98 -0.50 -12.08 -1.19
N HIS A 99 -1.22 -12.98 -1.86
CA HIS A 99 -1.70 -12.74 -3.22
C HIS A 99 -2.69 -11.55 -3.32
N TYR A 100 -3.30 -11.14 -2.20
CA TYR A 100 -4.15 -9.94 -2.16
C TYR A 100 -3.35 -8.64 -2.13
N PHE A 101 -2.03 -8.68 -1.90
CA PHE A 101 -1.25 -7.50 -1.63
C PHE A 101 -0.35 -7.10 -2.78
N SER A 102 -0.12 -5.79 -2.91
CA SER A 102 0.95 -5.21 -3.71
C SER A 102 1.70 -4.14 -2.90
N ALA A 103 2.97 -3.95 -3.23
CA ALA A 103 3.85 -2.98 -2.59
C ALA A 103 4.50 -2.09 -3.66
N LEU A 104 4.33 -0.77 -3.52
CA LEU A 104 4.89 0.22 -4.42
C LEU A 104 5.69 1.27 -3.64
N GLY A 105 6.82 1.70 -4.19
CA GLY A 105 7.60 2.80 -3.64
C GLY A 105 7.57 4.01 -4.57
N TYR A 106 7.32 5.18 -4.05
CA TYR A 106 7.29 6.44 -4.81
C TYR A 106 8.44 7.38 -4.47
N GLY A 107 9.34 6.98 -3.57
CA GLY A 107 10.41 7.87 -3.13
C GLY A 107 9.86 9.15 -2.52
N GLU A 108 10.50 10.26 -2.83
CA GLU A 108 10.14 11.61 -2.43
C GLU A 108 9.19 12.33 -3.41
N PHE A 109 8.87 11.69 -4.52
CA PHE A 109 8.23 12.35 -5.67
C PHE A 109 6.73 12.56 -5.55
N ARG A 110 6.11 12.02 -4.50
CA ARG A 110 4.69 12.23 -4.18
C ARG A 110 4.53 12.70 -2.73
N PRO A 111 5.01 13.93 -2.40
CA PRO A 111 4.91 14.46 -1.05
C PRO A 111 3.45 14.71 -0.66
N LYS A 112 3.09 14.42 0.59
CA LYS A 112 1.80 14.78 1.18
C LYS A 112 1.76 16.28 1.52
N VAL A 113 2.89 16.81 1.95
CA VAL A 113 3.08 18.24 2.24
C VAL A 113 4.19 18.77 1.37
N ASP A 114 3.88 19.81 0.56
CA ASP A 114 4.90 20.52 -0.22
C ASP A 114 5.78 21.35 0.73
N ILE A 115 7.08 21.12 0.67
CA ILE A 115 8.07 21.72 1.58
C ILE A 115 8.85 22.87 0.96
N LYS A 116 8.66 23.17 -0.34
CA LYS A 116 9.48 24.12 -1.10
C LYS A 116 9.56 25.52 -0.48
N ASN A 117 8.49 25.96 0.17
CA ASN A 117 8.37 27.30 0.73
C ASN A 117 8.45 27.36 2.26
N ILE A 118 8.73 26.23 2.94
CA ILE A 118 8.83 26.18 4.40
C ILE A 118 10.23 26.62 4.82
N LYS A 119 10.34 27.80 5.43
CA LYS A 119 11.61 28.37 5.92
C LYS A 119 11.89 28.01 7.38
N ASP A 120 10.83 27.85 8.17
CA ASP A 120 10.97 27.45 9.57
C ASP A 120 11.44 26.00 9.68
N ARG A 121 12.52 25.77 10.43
CA ARG A 121 13.15 24.46 10.55
C ARG A 121 12.26 23.44 11.25
N SER A 122 11.48 23.87 12.27
CA SER A 122 10.60 22.97 13.01
C SER A 122 9.43 22.52 12.15
N LEU A 123 8.79 23.46 11.44
CA LEU A 123 7.71 23.16 10.51
C LEU A 123 8.19 22.29 9.33
N LEU A 124 9.43 22.52 8.87
CA LEU A 124 10.02 21.68 7.82
C LEU A 124 10.19 20.22 8.27
N GLU A 125 10.70 19.99 9.48
CA GLU A 125 10.85 18.62 9.99
C GLU A 125 9.50 17.96 10.29
N GLU A 126 8.50 18.70 10.70
CA GLU A 126 7.12 18.22 10.86
C GLU A 126 6.52 17.80 9.50
N ALA A 127 6.66 18.64 8.48
CA ALA A 127 6.22 18.33 7.11
C ALA A 127 6.93 17.10 6.55
N ARG A 128 8.25 16.98 6.76
CA ARG A 128 9.02 15.79 6.41
C ARG A 128 8.53 14.54 7.11
N ALA A 129 8.18 14.66 8.40
CA ALA A 129 7.60 13.53 9.15
C ALA A 129 6.29 13.05 8.54
N GLN A 130 5.44 13.94 8.06
CA GLN A 130 4.20 13.60 7.36
C GLN A 130 4.45 12.97 5.98
N ASN A 131 5.54 13.36 5.30
CA ASN A 131 5.93 12.77 4.03
C ASN A 131 6.49 11.34 4.17
N ARG A 132 7.13 11.01 5.31
CA ARG A 132 7.59 9.64 5.63
C ARG A 132 6.41 8.76 6.05
N ARG A 133 5.67 8.23 5.09
CA ARG A 133 4.45 7.45 5.31
C ARG A 133 4.35 6.24 4.41
N VAL A 134 3.43 5.36 4.77
CA VAL A 134 2.87 4.37 3.84
C VAL A 134 1.36 4.57 3.83
N GLU A 135 0.79 4.59 2.64
CA GLU A 135 -0.65 4.64 2.40
C GLU A 135 -1.14 3.25 2.04
N ILE A 136 -2.34 2.89 2.50
CA ILE A 136 -2.96 1.60 2.20
C ILE A 136 -4.24 1.88 1.40
N TYR A 137 -4.32 1.29 0.21
CA TYR A 137 -5.49 1.34 -0.65
C TYR A 137 -6.13 -0.03 -0.71
N PHE A 138 -7.44 -0.05 -0.71
CA PHE A 138 -8.22 -1.27 -0.85
C PHE A 138 -9.09 -1.14 -2.09
N ASP A 139 -8.67 -1.81 -3.15
CA ASP A 139 -9.24 -1.70 -4.48
C ASP A 139 -9.93 -3.00 -4.90
N ALA A 140 -10.96 -2.86 -5.76
CA ALA A 140 -11.55 -3.96 -6.48
C ALA A 140 -11.72 -3.56 -7.95
N PHE A 141 -11.27 -4.41 -8.85
CA PHE A 141 -11.33 -4.15 -10.29
C PHE A 141 -11.62 -5.43 -11.08
N ILE A 142 -12.20 -5.25 -12.25
CA ILE A 142 -12.46 -6.35 -13.18
C ILE A 142 -11.33 -6.37 -14.20
N ARG A 143 -10.70 -7.55 -14.37
CA ARG A 143 -9.73 -7.81 -15.43
C ARG A 143 -10.39 -8.61 -16.53
N SER A 144 -10.37 -8.08 -17.75
CA SER A 144 -10.83 -8.79 -18.92
C SER A 144 -9.78 -9.81 -19.40
N LYS A 145 -10.22 -11.02 -19.77
CA LYS A 145 -9.34 -12.05 -20.32
C LYS A 145 -8.80 -11.65 -21.69
N ASN A 146 -9.56 -10.86 -22.45
CA ASN A 146 -9.20 -10.46 -23.81
C ASN A 146 -8.10 -9.39 -23.88
N GLU A 147 -7.85 -8.62 -22.80
CA GLU A 147 -6.75 -7.65 -22.76
C GLU A 147 -5.35 -8.29 -22.67
N SER A 148 -5.28 -9.57 -22.35
CA SER A 148 -3.98 -10.27 -22.17
C SER A 148 -3.34 -10.76 -23.48
N ILE A 149 -4.02 -10.67 -24.63
CA ILE A 149 -3.57 -11.28 -25.90
C ILE A 149 -3.18 -10.23 -26.97
N GLU A 150 -3.58 -8.97 -26.83
CA GLU A 150 -3.31 -7.94 -27.85
C GLU A 150 -1.99 -7.17 -27.67
N ASN A 151 -1.22 -7.44 -26.62
CA ASN A 151 0.02 -6.69 -26.29
C ASN A 151 1.28 -7.58 -26.17
N ILE A 152 1.41 -8.60 -27.00
CA ILE A 152 2.68 -9.35 -27.14
C ILE A 152 3.19 -9.21 -28.57
#